data_154c5d9bb02017950e93c9ad1346231d
#
_entry.id   154c5d9bb02017950e93c9ad1346231d
#
_cell.length_a   1.000
_cell.length_b   1.000
_cell.length_c   1.000
_cell.angle_alpha   90.00
_cell.angle_beta   90.00
_cell.angle_gamma   90.00
#
_symmetry.space_group_name_H-M   'P 1'
#
loop_
_entity.id
_entity.type
_entity.pdbx_description
1 polymer ?
#
loop_
_entity_poly.entity_id
_entity_poly.type
_entity_poly.pdbx_seq_one_letter_code
_entity_poly.pdbx_strand_id
1 'polypeptide(L)'
;MTETIFISEWLKKSYPLVHDSLYHAFNECKVSFQILPYSNDIWCRDFMPVHIGNGKYVGYNYRPDYLWDIPSQRQYITNQPAACEDVVFEMADIMDVIFDGGNYVRCGETVLVTDKIFMENPQWRPLRLIERMEEAFQAEVILLPWDMEDECGHADGMVAWLGGNRILLNNFRQLEKGKDKPFTKRVMKILEAHYDITELSYNCKVHPDSWCYLNYLETNNGIILPALSEIMDCDNDLAALECFKELFPKKEVVQVFAMPLINEGGAIHCITWNLFQQ
;
A
#
# COMPACT_ATOMS: atom_id res chain seq x y z
N MET A 1 -14.53 16.01 -4.22
CA MET A 1 -13.60 15.78 -3.09
C MET A 1 -12.23 16.33 -3.48
N THR A 2 -11.62 17.11 -2.62
CA THR A 2 -10.23 17.51 -2.75
C THR A 2 -9.33 16.39 -2.20
N GLU A 3 -8.17 16.19 -2.81
CA GLU A 3 -7.19 15.20 -2.39
C GLU A 3 -5.89 15.92 -2.02
N THR A 4 -5.31 15.53 -0.91
CA THR A 4 -3.98 15.98 -0.48
C THR A 4 -3.16 14.75 -0.07
N ILE A 5 -1.94 14.66 -0.59
CA ILE A 5 -1.03 13.57 -0.22
C ILE A 5 -0.18 14.02 0.96
N PHE A 6 0.00 13.13 1.92
CA PHE A 6 0.89 13.34 3.05
C PHE A 6 2.11 12.43 2.96
N ILE A 7 3.26 12.99 3.31
CA ILE A 7 4.54 12.28 3.47
C ILE A 7 5.17 12.67 4.80
N SER A 8 5.96 11.78 5.38
CA SER A 8 6.67 12.05 6.63
C SER A 8 7.81 13.04 6.43
N GLU A 9 8.08 13.89 7.42
CA GLU A 9 9.29 14.74 7.46
C GLU A 9 10.60 13.92 7.43
N TRP A 10 10.56 12.67 7.90
CA TRP A 10 11.71 11.77 7.92
C TRP A 10 12.15 11.34 6.52
N LEU A 11 11.24 11.35 5.53
CA LEU A 11 11.58 10.97 4.15
C LEU A 11 12.72 11.84 3.60
N LYS A 12 12.64 13.16 3.78
CA LYS A 12 13.68 14.07 3.32
C LYS A 12 15.00 13.87 4.05
N LYS A 13 14.95 13.54 5.33
CA LYS A 13 16.15 13.33 6.18
C LYS A 13 16.86 12.02 5.82
N SER A 14 16.11 10.94 5.62
CA SER A 14 16.66 9.59 5.44
C SER A 14 16.92 9.26 3.96
N TYR A 15 16.04 9.73 3.05
CA TYR A 15 16.06 9.41 1.62
C TYR A 15 15.90 10.66 0.76
N PRO A 16 16.86 11.61 0.80
CA PRO A 16 16.73 12.91 0.12
C PRO A 16 16.54 12.78 -1.40
N LEU A 17 17.19 11.84 -2.06
CA LEU A 17 17.04 11.62 -3.51
C LEU A 17 15.62 11.15 -3.86
N VAL A 18 15.06 10.22 -3.08
CA VAL A 18 13.67 9.76 -3.27
C VAL A 18 12.70 10.91 -3.02
N HIS A 19 12.90 11.67 -1.94
CA HIS A 19 12.08 12.84 -1.62
C HIS A 19 12.06 13.85 -2.77
N ASP A 20 13.22 14.19 -3.32
CA ASP A 20 13.33 15.19 -4.39
C ASP A 20 12.69 14.67 -5.69
N SER A 21 12.90 13.40 -6.05
CA SER A 21 12.23 12.77 -7.18
C SER A 21 10.72 12.73 -7.01
N LEU A 22 10.23 12.40 -5.81
CA LEU A 22 8.81 12.39 -5.49
C LEU A 22 8.20 13.81 -5.55
N TYR A 23 8.93 14.81 -5.07
CA TYR A 23 8.53 16.21 -5.19
C TYR A 23 8.35 16.65 -6.65
N HIS A 24 9.27 16.26 -7.53
CA HIS A 24 9.13 16.52 -8.97
C HIS A 24 7.91 15.82 -9.57
N ALA A 25 7.69 14.55 -9.23
CA ALA A 25 6.52 13.79 -9.70
C ALA A 25 5.20 14.41 -9.21
N PHE A 26 5.12 14.90 -7.97
CA PHE A 26 3.95 15.63 -7.48
C PHE A 26 3.66 16.88 -8.31
N ASN A 27 4.69 17.65 -8.69
CA ASN A 27 4.51 18.83 -9.53
C ASN A 27 4.04 18.45 -10.95
N GLU A 28 4.61 17.42 -11.57
CA GLU A 28 4.20 16.95 -12.90
C GLU A 28 2.74 16.48 -12.90
N CYS A 29 2.36 15.68 -11.91
CA CYS A 29 1.00 15.20 -11.73
C CYS A 29 0.04 16.26 -11.15
N LYS A 30 0.52 17.46 -10.82
CA LYS A 30 -0.27 18.53 -10.16
C LYS A 30 -0.96 18.04 -8.88
N VAL A 31 -0.24 17.31 -8.09
CA VAL A 31 -0.70 16.74 -6.81
C VAL A 31 -0.41 17.71 -5.68
N SER A 32 -1.43 18.02 -4.87
CA SER A 32 -1.24 18.74 -3.62
C SER A 32 -0.65 17.82 -2.57
N PHE A 33 0.41 18.24 -1.90
CA PHE A 33 0.99 17.44 -0.81
C PHE A 33 1.39 18.28 0.39
N GLN A 34 1.49 17.64 1.54
CA GLN A 34 1.89 18.24 2.82
C GLN A 34 2.80 17.29 3.60
N ILE A 35 3.50 17.85 4.57
CA ILE A 35 4.32 17.08 5.51
C ILE A 35 3.46 16.67 6.70
N LEU A 36 3.48 15.38 7.02
CA LEU A 36 2.76 14.84 8.16
C LEU A 36 3.49 15.20 9.46
N PRO A 37 2.81 15.84 10.42
CA PRO A 37 3.41 16.14 11.71
C PRO A 37 3.51 14.87 12.58
N TYR A 38 4.39 14.92 13.57
CA TYR A 38 4.49 13.93 14.66
C TYR A 38 4.68 12.47 14.22
N SER A 39 5.26 12.24 13.05
CA SER A 39 5.64 10.90 12.60
C SER A 39 7.00 10.51 13.17
N ASN A 40 7.17 9.21 13.47
CA ASN A 40 8.44 8.64 13.93
C ASN A 40 9.15 7.86 12.83
N ASP A 41 8.47 7.61 11.71
CA ASP A 41 8.95 6.83 10.57
C ASP A 41 8.46 7.41 9.25
N ILE A 42 8.97 6.86 8.13
CA ILE A 42 8.60 7.26 6.76
C ILE A 42 7.32 6.58 6.26
N TRP A 43 6.91 5.46 6.84
CA TRP A 43 5.86 4.56 6.33
C TRP A 43 4.45 5.07 6.67
N CYS A 44 4.08 6.23 6.06
CA CYS A 44 2.82 6.91 6.37
C CYS A 44 1.59 6.04 6.13
N ARG A 45 1.63 5.15 5.15
CA ARG A 45 0.53 4.26 4.83
C ARG A 45 0.17 3.37 6.02
N ASP A 46 1.16 2.89 6.75
CA ASP A 46 0.98 1.85 7.75
C ASP A 46 0.41 2.42 9.05
N PHE A 47 0.83 3.61 9.46
CA PHE A 47 0.38 4.19 10.72
C PHE A 47 -0.76 5.20 10.58
N MET A 48 -1.09 5.69 9.37
CA MET A 48 -2.23 6.61 9.19
C MET A 48 -3.54 5.84 8.98
N PRO A 49 -4.69 6.41 9.40
CA PRO A 49 -5.97 5.72 9.32
C PRO A 49 -6.37 5.42 7.88
N VAL A 50 -7.16 4.37 7.69
CA VAL A 50 -7.62 3.94 6.37
C VAL A 50 -8.90 4.68 5.96
N HIS A 51 -8.97 5.07 4.69
CA HIS A 51 -10.13 5.74 4.11
C HIS A 51 -11.23 4.72 3.77
N ILE A 52 -12.44 4.95 4.28
CA ILE A 52 -13.59 4.07 4.05
C ILE A 52 -14.66 4.64 3.09
N GLY A 53 -14.35 5.78 2.46
CA GLY A 53 -15.25 6.48 1.54
C GLY A 53 -15.84 7.75 2.16
N ASN A 54 -16.32 8.66 1.31
CA ASN A 54 -17.01 9.90 1.71
C ASN A 54 -16.21 10.80 2.67
N GLY A 55 -14.88 10.78 2.59
CA GLY A 55 -13.99 11.55 3.48
C GLY A 55 -13.92 11.02 4.92
N LYS A 56 -14.41 9.79 5.17
CA LYS A 56 -14.38 9.14 6.48
C LYS A 56 -13.19 8.20 6.61
N TYR A 57 -12.67 8.11 7.82
CA TYR A 57 -11.50 7.31 8.14
C TYR A 57 -11.74 6.39 9.33
N VAL A 58 -11.01 5.27 9.36
CA VAL A 58 -10.97 4.33 10.49
C VAL A 58 -9.56 4.25 11.03
N GLY A 59 -9.42 4.56 12.31
CA GLY A 59 -8.19 4.39 13.06
C GLY A 59 -8.07 2.96 13.62
N TYR A 60 -6.89 2.61 14.08
CA TYR A 60 -6.57 1.31 14.64
C TYR A 60 -5.38 1.37 15.59
N ASN A 61 -5.10 0.27 16.28
CA ASN A 61 -3.91 0.16 17.14
C ASN A 61 -2.69 -0.16 16.26
N TYR A 62 -1.95 0.86 15.84
CA TYR A 62 -0.70 0.68 15.09
C TYR A 62 0.40 0.18 16.01
N ARG A 63 0.64 -1.11 15.94
CA ARG A 63 1.65 -1.80 16.76
C ARG A 63 2.17 -3.04 16.02
N PRO A 64 2.82 -2.87 14.86
CA PRO A 64 3.30 -3.99 14.07
C PRO A 64 4.32 -4.84 14.83
N ASP A 65 4.23 -6.15 14.68
CA ASP A 65 5.07 -7.13 15.37
C ASP A 65 6.56 -6.93 15.04
N TYR A 66 6.89 -6.66 13.80
CA TYR A 66 8.25 -6.43 13.31
C TYR A 66 8.94 -5.19 13.95
N LEU A 67 8.18 -4.23 14.47
CA LEU A 67 8.73 -3.13 15.27
C LEU A 67 8.58 -3.38 16.77
N TRP A 68 7.43 -3.93 17.19
CA TRP A 68 7.12 -4.08 18.62
C TRP A 68 7.97 -5.13 19.32
N ASP A 69 8.23 -6.26 18.67
CA ASP A 69 8.94 -7.38 19.25
C ASP A 69 10.45 -7.13 19.37
N ILE A 70 10.96 -6.13 18.64
CA ILE A 70 12.36 -5.68 18.70
C ILE A 70 12.45 -4.40 19.53
N PRO A 71 12.96 -4.44 20.80
CA PRO A 71 12.94 -3.28 21.69
C PRO A 71 13.59 -2.00 21.11
N SER A 72 14.64 -2.13 20.30
CA SER A 72 15.31 -1.00 19.65
C SER A 72 14.51 -0.39 18.50
N GLN A 73 13.53 -1.10 17.94
CA GLN A 73 12.70 -0.62 16.83
C GLN A 73 11.43 0.10 17.31
N ARG A 74 11.02 -0.10 18.56
CA ARG A 74 9.79 0.52 19.10
C ARG A 74 9.75 2.04 19.00
N GLN A 75 10.89 2.69 18.93
CA GLN A 75 11.01 4.15 18.75
C GLN A 75 10.43 4.63 17.39
N TYR A 76 10.33 3.75 16.40
CA TYR A 76 9.77 4.05 15.07
C TYR A 76 8.24 3.91 15.02
N ILE A 77 7.63 3.34 16.06
CA ILE A 77 6.17 3.24 16.14
C ILE A 77 5.59 4.64 16.31
N THR A 78 4.91 5.10 15.28
CA THR A 78 4.22 6.40 15.28
C THR A 78 2.94 6.31 16.10
N ASN A 79 2.70 7.30 16.96
CA ASN A 79 1.43 7.43 17.67
C ASN A 79 0.36 7.94 16.70
N GLN A 80 -0.50 7.06 16.20
CA GLN A 80 -1.54 7.41 15.21
C GLN A 80 -2.44 8.56 15.68
N PRO A 81 -3.02 8.59 16.89
CA PRO A 81 -3.80 9.73 17.37
C PRO A 81 -3.08 11.06 17.27
N ALA A 82 -1.80 11.13 17.65
CA ALA A 82 -1.02 12.36 17.56
C ALA A 82 -0.75 12.77 16.11
N ALA A 83 -0.43 11.81 15.22
CA ALA A 83 -0.22 12.08 13.81
C ALA A 83 -1.50 12.56 13.08
N CYS A 84 -2.67 12.21 13.62
CA CYS A 84 -3.97 12.58 13.05
C CYS A 84 -4.54 13.91 13.57
N GLU A 85 -4.03 14.46 14.70
CA GLU A 85 -4.69 15.49 15.49
C GLU A 85 -5.17 16.69 14.67
N ASP A 86 -4.34 17.21 13.75
CA ASP A 86 -4.67 18.35 12.91
C ASP A 86 -4.93 18.00 11.44
N VAL A 87 -5.00 16.71 11.12
CA VAL A 87 -5.03 16.20 9.74
C VAL A 87 -6.37 15.54 9.42
N VAL A 88 -6.87 14.68 10.29
CA VAL A 88 -8.09 13.88 10.09
C VAL A 88 -9.23 14.46 10.92
N PHE A 89 -10.22 15.05 10.24
CA PHE A 89 -11.33 15.71 10.91
C PHE A 89 -12.55 14.81 11.15
N GLU A 90 -12.68 13.72 10.40
CA GLU A 90 -13.81 12.80 10.53
C GLU A 90 -13.34 11.34 10.69
N MET A 91 -13.15 10.94 11.93
CA MET A 91 -12.88 9.56 12.30
C MET A 91 -14.20 8.83 12.52
N ALA A 92 -14.54 7.90 11.65
CA ALA A 92 -15.80 7.13 11.74
C ALA A 92 -15.76 6.08 12.84
N ASP A 93 -14.58 5.49 13.07
CA ASP A 93 -14.34 4.48 14.10
C ASP A 93 -12.84 4.44 14.47
N ILE A 94 -12.54 3.88 15.64
CA ILE A 94 -11.19 3.53 16.06
C ILE A 94 -11.24 2.09 16.56
N MET A 95 -10.66 1.17 15.78
CA MET A 95 -10.64 -0.24 16.14
C MET A 95 -9.62 -0.52 17.24
N ASP A 96 -9.98 -1.36 18.18
CA ASP A 96 -9.07 -1.97 19.18
C ASP A 96 -8.33 -3.20 18.60
N VAL A 97 -8.10 -3.20 17.29
CA VAL A 97 -7.41 -4.24 16.53
C VAL A 97 -6.01 -3.74 16.19
N ILE A 98 -5.00 -4.60 16.37
CA ILE A 98 -3.65 -4.34 15.86
C ILE A 98 -3.74 -4.45 14.34
N PHE A 99 -3.36 -3.39 13.63
CA PHE A 99 -3.52 -3.31 12.19
C PHE A 99 -2.49 -2.35 11.58
N ASP A 100 -2.12 -2.62 10.35
CA ASP A 100 -1.28 -1.77 9.52
C ASP A 100 -2.06 -1.34 8.27
N GLY A 101 -1.99 -0.05 7.93
CA GLY A 101 -2.73 0.48 6.77
C GLY A 101 -2.32 -0.10 5.42
N GLY A 102 -1.09 -0.61 5.29
CA GLY A 102 -0.63 -1.36 4.11
C GLY A 102 -1.36 -2.69 3.92
N ASN A 103 -1.90 -3.26 4.99
CA ASN A 103 -2.73 -4.47 4.93
C ASN A 103 -4.20 -4.18 4.58
N TYR A 104 -4.50 -3.00 4.06
CA TYR A 104 -5.85 -2.58 3.66
C TYR A 104 -5.91 -2.23 2.19
N VAL A 105 -6.56 -3.05 1.38
CA VAL A 105 -6.85 -2.73 -0.03
C VAL A 105 -8.35 -2.74 -0.28
N ARG A 106 -8.94 -1.55 -0.40
CA ARG A 106 -10.37 -1.42 -0.65
C ARG A 106 -10.71 -1.61 -2.13
N CYS A 107 -11.65 -2.51 -2.40
CA CYS A 107 -12.15 -2.84 -3.74
C CYS A 107 -13.67 -2.64 -3.79
N GLY A 108 -14.13 -1.38 -3.80
CA GLY A 108 -15.55 -1.04 -3.75
C GLY A 108 -16.18 -1.41 -2.41
N GLU A 109 -17.08 -2.40 -2.41
CA GLU A 109 -17.81 -2.88 -1.22
C GLU A 109 -17.03 -3.96 -0.44
N THR A 110 -15.83 -4.29 -0.86
CA THR A 110 -14.97 -5.30 -0.21
C THR A 110 -13.62 -4.70 0.19
N VAL A 111 -12.96 -5.34 1.14
CA VAL A 111 -11.59 -5.03 1.57
C VAL A 111 -10.76 -6.30 1.57
N LEU A 112 -9.63 -6.27 0.91
CA LEU A 112 -8.65 -7.35 0.94
C LEU A 112 -7.69 -7.11 2.11
N VAL A 113 -7.49 -8.15 2.92
CA VAL A 113 -6.62 -8.17 4.10
C VAL A 113 -5.88 -9.50 4.13
N THR A 114 -4.62 -9.55 4.50
CA THR A 114 -3.92 -10.83 4.66
C THR A 114 -4.27 -11.52 5.97
N ASP A 115 -4.19 -12.85 6.01
CA ASP A 115 -4.49 -13.66 7.20
C ASP A 115 -3.44 -13.52 8.32
N LYS A 116 -2.36 -12.72 8.11
CA LYS A 116 -1.43 -12.29 9.15
C LYS A 116 -2.15 -11.62 10.33
N ILE A 117 -3.27 -10.96 10.07
CA ILE A 117 -4.11 -10.29 11.07
C ILE A 117 -4.49 -11.20 12.25
N PHE A 118 -4.62 -12.51 12.04
CA PHE A 118 -4.93 -13.45 13.12
C PHE A 118 -3.72 -13.69 14.04
N MET A 119 -2.51 -13.68 13.49
CA MET A 119 -1.29 -13.83 14.27
C MET A 119 -1.04 -12.59 15.15
N GLU A 120 -1.29 -11.42 14.61
CA GLU A 120 -1.11 -10.15 15.34
C GLU A 120 -2.17 -9.92 16.42
N ASN A 121 -3.33 -10.56 16.28
CA ASN A 121 -4.48 -10.40 17.18
C ASN A 121 -4.91 -11.70 17.88
N PRO A 122 -4.03 -12.42 18.57
CA PRO A 122 -4.33 -13.72 19.17
C PRO A 122 -5.38 -13.66 20.31
N GLN A 123 -5.67 -12.48 20.83
CA GLN A 123 -6.71 -12.23 21.84
C GLN A 123 -8.13 -12.29 21.26
N TRP A 124 -8.27 -12.15 19.93
CA TRP A 124 -9.55 -12.20 19.25
C TRP A 124 -9.89 -13.62 18.78
N ARG A 125 -11.16 -13.98 18.84
CA ARG A 125 -11.68 -15.14 18.08
C ARG A 125 -11.75 -14.77 16.59
N PRO A 126 -11.25 -15.60 15.65
CA PRO A 126 -11.15 -15.25 14.24
C PRO A 126 -12.43 -14.63 13.63
N LEU A 127 -13.58 -15.25 13.85
CA LEU A 127 -14.86 -14.72 13.33
C LEU A 127 -15.21 -13.35 13.92
N ARG A 128 -14.94 -13.12 15.21
CA ARG A 128 -15.20 -11.84 15.86
C ARG A 128 -14.28 -10.74 15.39
N LEU A 129 -13.04 -11.09 15.07
CA LEU A 129 -12.08 -10.14 14.48
C LEU A 129 -12.56 -9.70 13.09
N ILE A 130 -12.99 -10.65 12.25
CA ILE A 130 -13.55 -10.33 10.92
C ILE A 130 -14.78 -9.44 11.07
N GLU A 131 -15.78 -9.83 11.87
CA GLU A 131 -16.98 -9.03 12.13
C GLU A 131 -16.63 -7.60 12.59
N ARG A 132 -15.66 -7.45 13.49
CA ARG A 132 -15.20 -6.12 13.97
C ARG A 132 -14.60 -5.27 12.85
N MET A 133 -13.79 -5.87 11.98
CA MET A 133 -13.23 -5.18 10.82
C MET A 133 -14.30 -4.80 9.80
N GLU A 134 -15.25 -5.71 9.50
CA GLU A 134 -16.35 -5.44 8.57
C GLU A 134 -17.25 -4.29 9.06
N GLU A 135 -17.55 -4.24 10.36
CA GLU A 135 -18.27 -3.13 10.98
C GLU A 135 -17.53 -1.80 10.80
N ALA A 136 -16.24 -1.78 11.11
CA ALA A 136 -15.42 -0.57 11.04
C ALA A 136 -15.23 -0.10 9.60
N PHE A 137 -14.87 -1.00 8.71
CA PHE A 137 -14.60 -0.69 7.30
C PHE A 137 -15.89 -0.46 6.48
N GLN A 138 -17.05 -0.84 7.03
CA GLN A 138 -18.34 -0.82 6.31
C GLN A 138 -18.22 -1.55 4.96
N ALA A 139 -17.60 -2.72 4.97
CA ALA A 139 -17.31 -3.52 3.79
C ALA A 139 -17.07 -4.98 4.17
N GLU A 140 -17.31 -5.91 3.25
CA GLU A 140 -16.96 -7.32 3.41
C GLU A 140 -15.42 -7.49 3.42
N VAL A 141 -14.90 -8.30 4.32
CA VAL A 141 -13.48 -8.62 4.41
C VAL A 141 -13.16 -9.93 3.71
N ILE A 142 -12.35 -9.87 2.67
CA ILE A 142 -11.83 -11.04 1.96
C ILE A 142 -10.38 -11.27 2.41
N LEU A 143 -10.13 -12.45 2.98
CA LEU A 143 -8.82 -12.82 3.48
C LEU A 143 -7.94 -13.40 2.39
N LEU A 144 -6.75 -12.83 2.22
CA LEU A 144 -5.69 -13.37 1.38
C LEU A 144 -4.69 -14.16 2.24
N PRO A 145 -4.12 -15.25 1.73
CA PRO A 145 -2.99 -15.90 2.39
C PRO A 145 -1.83 -14.92 2.54
N TRP A 146 -1.23 -14.86 3.70
CA TRP A 146 0.03 -14.15 3.93
C TRP A 146 1.21 -14.92 3.33
N ASP A 147 2.10 -14.23 2.63
CA ASP A 147 3.41 -14.77 2.25
C ASP A 147 4.36 -14.67 3.44
N MET A 148 4.66 -15.80 4.07
CA MET A 148 5.53 -15.85 5.25
C MET A 148 7.00 -15.47 4.96
N GLU A 149 7.38 -15.29 3.68
CA GLU A 149 8.67 -14.73 3.29
C GLU A 149 8.66 -13.17 3.34
N ASP A 150 7.47 -12.56 3.41
CA ASP A 150 7.27 -11.11 3.63
C ASP A 150 6.97 -10.84 5.11
N GLU A 151 7.89 -10.17 5.80
CA GLU A 151 7.77 -9.87 7.23
C GLU A 151 6.56 -8.97 7.53
N CYS A 152 6.29 -8.00 6.68
CA CYS A 152 5.16 -7.09 6.85
C CYS A 152 3.83 -7.77 6.53
N GLY A 153 3.79 -8.61 5.50
CA GLY A 153 2.60 -9.35 5.08
C GLY A 153 1.45 -8.46 4.64
N HIS A 154 1.76 -7.35 3.98
CA HIS A 154 0.77 -6.34 3.56
C HIS A 154 0.08 -6.70 2.24
N ALA A 155 -1.23 -6.46 2.17
CA ALA A 155 -2.03 -6.73 0.98
C ALA A 155 -1.69 -5.77 -0.18
N ASP A 156 -1.26 -4.54 0.07
CA ASP A 156 -0.92 -3.52 -0.94
C ASP A 156 0.37 -3.82 -1.72
N GLY A 157 1.21 -4.73 -1.22
CA GLY A 157 2.33 -5.31 -1.97
C GLY A 157 1.92 -6.47 -2.88
N MET A 158 0.69 -6.99 -2.73
CA MET A 158 0.19 -8.17 -3.46
C MET A 158 -0.82 -7.82 -4.55
N VAL A 159 -1.68 -6.83 -4.32
CA VAL A 159 -2.82 -6.50 -5.17
C VAL A 159 -3.13 -5.01 -5.14
N ALA A 160 -3.57 -4.46 -6.28
CA ALA A 160 -4.10 -3.10 -6.37
C ALA A 160 -5.46 -3.10 -7.08
N TRP A 161 -6.37 -2.19 -6.67
CA TRP A 161 -7.69 -2.08 -7.26
C TRP A 161 -7.68 -1.16 -8.49
N LEU A 162 -8.21 -1.63 -9.61
CA LEU A 162 -8.32 -0.88 -10.87
C LEU A 162 -9.71 -0.26 -11.09
N GLY A 163 -10.57 -0.33 -10.09
CA GLY A 163 -11.97 0.12 -10.20
C GLY A 163 -12.93 -0.95 -10.73
N GLY A 164 -14.21 -0.84 -10.34
CA GLY A 164 -15.22 -1.84 -10.64
C GLY A 164 -14.86 -3.20 -10.06
N ASN A 165 -14.93 -4.25 -10.88
CA ASN A 165 -14.57 -5.62 -10.49
C ASN A 165 -13.14 -6.02 -10.91
N ARG A 166 -12.25 -5.05 -11.14
CA ARG A 166 -10.91 -5.32 -11.68
C ARG A 166 -9.82 -5.09 -10.64
N ILE A 167 -8.86 -6.00 -10.60
CA ILE A 167 -7.66 -5.89 -9.77
C ILE A 167 -6.40 -6.10 -10.60
N LEU A 168 -5.30 -5.50 -10.16
CA LEU A 168 -3.97 -5.67 -10.72
C LEU A 168 -3.16 -6.55 -9.78
N LEU A 169 -2.49 -7.52 -10.33
CA LEU A 169 -1.54 -8.39 -9.64
C LEU A 169 -0.16 -8.28 -10.26
N ASN A 170 0.86 -8.53 -9.45
CA ASN A 170 2.16 -8.85 -10.00
C ASN A 170 2.08 -10.18 -10.76
N ASN A 171 2.91 -10.32 -11.80
CA ASN A 171 2.92 -11.55 -12.60
C ASN A 171 3.65 -12.68 -11.87
N PHE A 172 2.99 -13.25 -10.87
CA PHE A 172 3.50 -14.42 -10.13
C PHE A 172 3.85 -15.62 -11.03
N ARG A 173 3.21 -15.69 -12.22
CA ARG A 173 3.42 -16.80 -13.17
C ARG A 173 4.73 -16.66 -13.95
N GLN A 174 5.25 -15.44 -14.10
CA GLN A 174 6.54 -15.16 -14.76
C GLN A 174 7.72 -15.23 -13.81
N LEU A 175 7.50 -15.08 -12.51
CA LEU A 175 8.54 -15.29 -11.51
C LEU A 175 8.92 -16.77 -11.46
N GLU A 176 10.15 -17.12 -11.84
CA GLU A 176 10.66 -18.52 -11.96
C GLU A 176 10.36 -19.38 -10.72
N LYS A 177 10.30 -18.78 -9.54
CA LYS A 177 10.00 -19.43 -8.27
C LYS A 177 8.50 -19.40 -7.89
N GLY A 178 7.64 -18.72 -8.65
CA GLY A 178 6.25 -18.45 -8.25
C GLY A 178 5.19 -19.40 -8.80
N LYS A 179 5.43 -19.95 -9.99
CA LYS A 179 4.42 -20.68 -10.79
C LYS A 179 3.69 -21.83 -10.06
N ASP A 180 4.40 -22.52 -9.19
CA ASP A 180 3.91 -23.73 -8.55
C ASP A 180 3.81 -23.63 -7.03
N LYS A 181 4.09 -22.47 -6.44
CA LYS A 181 3.97 -22.31 -4.99
C LYS A 181 2.50 -22.51 -4.56
N PRO A 182 2.23 -23.32 -3.54
CA PRO A 182 0.89 -23.48 -2.97
C PRO A 182 0.25 -22.15 -2.56
N PHE A 183 1.07 -21.20 -2.14
CA PHE A 183 0.71 -19.82 -1.82
C PHE A 183 0.04 -19.13 -3.02
N THR A 184 0.74 -19.03 -4.16
CA THR A 184 0.21 -18.37 -5.37
C THR A 184 -1.11 -18.99 -5.83
N LYS A 185 -1.22 -20.34 -5.80
CA LYS A 185 -2.46 -21.03 -6.17
C LYS A 185 -3.62 -20.67 -5.25
N ARG A 186 -3.38 -20.49 -3.95
CA ARG A 186 -4.41 -20.09 -2.99
C ARG A 186 -4.85 -18.65 -3.22
N VAL A 187 -3.90 -17.72 -3.38
CA VAL A 187 -4.17 -16.32 -3.69
C VAL A 187 -5.01 -16.21 -4.96
N MET A 188 -4.57 -16.81 -6.06
CA MET A 188 -5.28 -16.79 -7.34
C MET A 188 -6.69 -17.36 -7.23
N LYS A 189 -6.86 -18.50 -6.55
CA LYS A 189 -8.18 -19.13 -6.36
C LYS A 189 -9.17 -18.21 -5.64
N ILE A 190 -8.71 -17.45 -4.63
CA ILE A 190 -9.54 -16.51 -3.89
C ILE A 190 -9.89 -15.33 -4.79
N LEU A 191 -8.90 -14.72 -5.43
CA LEU A 191 -9.11 -13.52 -6.23
C LEU A 191 -9.95 -13.78 -7.48
N GLU A 192 -9.72 -14.90 -8.20
CA GLU A 192 -10.52 -15.30 -9.37
C GLU A 192 -12.00 -15.58 -9.05
N ALA A 193 -12.32 -15.88 -7.79
CA ALA A 193 -13.70 -16.05 -7.36
C ALA A 193 -14.46 -14.72 -7.20
N HIS A 194 -13.75 -13.60 -7.05
CA HIS A 194 -14.33 -12.30 -6.73
C HIS A 194 -14.07 -11.22 -7.78
N TYR A 195 -12.97 -11.34 -8.57
CA TYR A 195 -12.49 -10.26 -9.44
C TYR A 195 -12.02 -10.73 -10.81
N ASP A 196 -12.07 -9.79 -11.75
CA ASP A 196 -11.38 -9.88 -13.04
C ASP A 196 -9.91 -9.47 -12.84
N ILE A 197 -8.98 -10.40 -13.05
CA ILE A 197 -7.57 -10.20 -12.77
C ILE A 197 -6.85 -9.67 -14.01
N THR A 198 -6.10 -8.59 -13.82
CA THR A 198 -5.06 -8.11 -14.73
C THR A 198 -3.70 -8.41 -14.11
N GLU A 199 -2.81 -9.06 -14.83
CA GLU A 199 -1.43 -9.32 -14.38
C GLU A 199 -0.46 -8.38 -15.11
N LEU A 200 0.50 -7.79 -14.37
CA LEU A 200 1.61 -7.07 -14.99
C LEU A 200 2.38 -8.01 -15.91
N SER A 201 2.65 -7.58 -17.13
CA SER A 201 3.32 -8.40 -18.15
C SER A 201 4.64 -7.76 -18.56
N TYR A 202 5.69 -8.57 -18.58
CA TYR A 202 7.04 -8.15 -18.92
C TYR A 202 7.52 -8.94 -20.15
N ASN A 203 8.05 -8.21 -21.14
CA ASN A 203 8.70 -8.79 -22.33
C ASN A 203 10.19 -9.07 -22.10
N CYS A 204 10.65 -8.98 -20.86
CA CYS A 204 12.02 -9.19 -20.41
C CYS A 204 12.05 -10.14 -19.23
N LYS A 205 13.24 -10.48 -18.75
CA LYS A 205 13.40 -11.24 -17.50
C LYS A 205 12.86 -10.40 -16.34
N VAL A 206 11.91 -10.97 -15.59
CA VAL A 206 11.30 -10.27 -14.46
C VAL A 206 12.31 -10.08 -13.33
N HIS A 207 12.47 -8.84 -12.87
CA HIS A 207 13.31 -8.53 -11.74
C HIS A 207 12.69 -9.06 -10.43
N PRO A 208 13.46 -9.58 -9.48
CA PRO A 208 12.92 -10.05 -8.19
C PRO A 208 12.08 -9.01 -7.46
N ASP A 209 12.48 -7.74 -7.57
CA ASP A 209 11.82 -6.61 -6.89
C ASP A 209 10.69 -5.97 -7.72
N SER A 210 10.25 -6.62 -8.81
CA SER A 210 9.11 -6.14 -9.64
C SER A 210 7.78 -6.03 -8.88
N TRP A 211 7.69 -6.61 -7.69
CA TRP A 211 6.56 -6.43 -6.79
C TRP A 211 6.32 -4.94 -6.46
N CYS A 212 7.36 -4.13 -6.46
CA CYS A 212 7.30 -2.71 -6.13
C CYS A 212 6.34 -1.92 -7.03
N TYR A 213 6.14 -2.35 -8.29
CA TYR A 213 5.22 -1.65 -9.20
C TYR A 213 3.76 -1.73 -8.77
N LEU A 214 3.35 -2.68 -7.92
CA LEU A 214 2.03 -2.67 -7.29
C LEU A 214 1.91 -1.64 -6.17
N ASN A 215 3.04 -1.27 -5.57
CA ASN A 215 3.13 -0.30 -4.49
C ASN A 215 3.28 1.13 -5.05
N TYR A 216 2.44 1.47 -6.04
CA TYR A 216 2.35 2.79 -6.66
C TYR A 216 1.36 3.69 -5.92
N LEU A 217 1.52 4.99 -6.06
CA LEU A 217 0.54 5.95 -5.57
C LEU A 217 -0.42 6.33 -6.70
N GLU A 218 -1.69 6.07 -6.50
CA GLU A 218 -2.76 6.61 -7.33
C GLU A 218 -3.29 7.91 -6.72
N THR A 219 -3.44 8.93 -7.57
CA THR A 219 -4.04 10.22 -7.22
C THR A 219 -5.14 10.58 -8.22
N ASN A 220 -5.92 11.62 -7.93
CA ASN A 220 -6.94 12.11 -8.86
C ASN A 220 -6.36 12.45 -10.24
N ASN A 221 -5.14 12.97 -10.29
CA ASN A 221 -4.54 13.51 -11.51
C ASN A 221 -3.49 12.60 -12.15
N GLY A 222 -2.84 11.73 -11.40
CA GLY A 222 -1.72 10.95 -11.89
C GLY A 222 -1.45 9.68 -11.11
N ILE A 223 -0.54 8.91 -11.67
CA ILE A 223 0.04 7.70 -11.09
C ILE A 223 1.52 7.97 -10.85
N ILE A 224 1.98 7.76 -9.62
CA ILE A 224 3.40 7.82 -9.29
C ILE A 224 3.88 6.39 -9.07
N LEU A 225 4.66 5.91 -10.04
CA LEU A 225 5.09 4.53 -10.14
C LEU A 225 6.53 4.39 -9.64
N PRO A 226 6.85 3.41 -8.77
CA PRO A 226 8.23 3.12 -8.43
C PRO A 226 9.08 2.76 -9.64
N ALA A 227 10.37 3.07 -9.58
CA ALA A 227 11.37 2.63 -10.54
C ALA A 227 12.55 1.99 -9.83
N LEU A 228 13.10 0.93 -10.43
CA LEU A 228 14.27 0.19 -9.96
C LEU A 228 15.58 0.91 -10.31
N SER A 229 15.59 1.63 -11.44
CA SER A 229 16.78 2.34 -11.95
C SER A 229 16.62 3.85 -11.84
N GLU A 230 17.71 4.52 -11.40
CA GLU A 230 17.77 5.99 -11.34
C GLU A 230 17.78 6.64 -12.73
N ILE A 231 18.39 5.98 -13.70
CA ILE A 231 18.57 6.50 -15.06
C ILE A 231 17.52 5.99 -16.05
N MET A 232 16.50 5.29 -15.55
CA MET A 232 15.36 4.77 -16.34
C MET A 232 15.78 3.88 -17.53
N ASP A 233 16.85 3.12 -17.37
CA ASP A 233 17.38 2.18 -18.38
C ASP A 233 17.05 0.70 -18.10
N CYS A 234 16.25 0.46 -17.05
CA CYS A 234 15.81 -0.89 -16.69
C CYS A 234 14.61 -1.33 -17.56
N ASP A 235 14.76 -2.44 -18.27
CA ASP A 235 13.68 -3.00 -19.12
C ASP A 235 12.38 -3.25 -18.35
N ASN A 236 12.45 -3.61 -17.06
CA ASN A 236 11.28 -3.79 -16.22
C ASN A 236 10.59 -2.45 -15.91
N ASP A 237 11.33 -1.37 -15.67
CA ASP A 237 10.79 -0.03 -15.47
C ASP A 237 10.04 0.45 -16.72
N LEU A 238 10.63 0.25 -17.90
CA LEU A 238 10.01 0.62 -19.17
C LEU A 238 8.74 -0.18 -19.42
N ALA A 239 8.77 -1.50 -19.21
CA ALA A 239 7.60 -2.36 -19.39
C ALA A 239 6.47 -2.01 -18.39
N ALA A 240 6.81 -1.71 -17.14
CA ALA A 240 5.84 -1.26 -16.15
C ALA A 240 5.22 0.09 -16.54
N LEU A 241 6.04 1.05 -16.97
CA LEU A 241 5.57 2.37 -17.40
C LEU A 241 4.56 2.25 -18.57
N GLU A 242 4.87 1.44 -19.58
CA GLU A 242 3.96 1.21 -20.72
C GLU A 242 2.65 0.58 -20.24
N CYS A 243 2.71 -0.46 -19.41
CA CYS A 243 1.55 -1.13 -18.86
C CYS A 243 0.67 -0.15 -18.07
N PHE A 244 1.24 0.69 -17.21
CA PHE A 244 0.48 1.66 -16.43
C PHE A 244 -0.13 2.78 -17.27
N LYS A 245 0.53 3.22 -18.35
CA LYS A 245 -0.07 4.15 -19.33
C LYS A 245 -1.28 3.56 -20.05
N GLU A 246 -1.26 2.26 -20.33
CA GLU A 246 -2.41 1.56 -20.91
C GLU A 246 -3.54 1.38 -19.90
N LEU A 247 -3.23 1.04 -18.65
CA LEU A 247 -4.21 0.88 -17.57
C LEU A 247 -4.88 2.19 -17.18
N PHE A 248 -4.14 3.31 -17.22
CA PHE A 248 -4.60 4.63 -16.79
C PHE A 248 -4.47 5.69 -17.89
N PRO A 249 -5.15 5.53 -19.06
CA PRO A 249 -4.93 6.37 -20.25
C PRO A 249 -5.35 7.84 -20.08
N LYS A 250 -6.00 8.18 -18.96
CA LYS A 250 -6.44 9.55 -18.63
C LYS A 250 -5.60 10.21 -17.54
N LYS A 251 -4.62 9.49 -16.97
CA LYS A 251 -3.74 10.00 -15.92
C LYS A 251 -2.32 10.14 -16.43
N GLU A 252 -1.62 11.14 -15.91
CA GLU A 252 -0.16 11.23 -16.09
C GLU A 252 0.48 10.09 -15.30
N VAL A 253 1.45 9.39 -15.90
CA VAL A 253 2.20 8.32 -15.24
C VAL A 253 3.67 8.73 -15.16
N VAL A 254 4.14 8.96 -13.94
CA VAL A 254 5.51 9.41 -13.66
C VAL A 254 6.21 8.37 -12.81
N GLN A 255 7.45 8.03 -13.17
CA GLN A 255 8.28 7.11 -12.39
C GLN A 255 9.17 7.86 -11.40
N VAL A 256 9.34 7.25 -10.23
CA VAL A 256 10.21 7.74 -9.16
C VAL A 256 11.16 6.63 -8.74
N PHE A 257 12.47 6.90 -8.78
CA PHE A 257 13.48 5.97 -8.29
C PHE A 257 13.23 5.62 -6.83
N ALA A 258 13.01 4.35 -6.56
CA ALA A 258 12.57 3.87 -5.25
C ALA A 258 13.43 2.75 -4.67
N MET A 259 14.54 2.39 -5.32
CA MET A 259 15.39 1.28 -4.89
C MET A 259 15.84 1.36 -3.42
N PRO A 260 16.18 2.55 -2.86
CA PRO A 260 16.49 2.67 -1.44
C PRO A 260 15.35 2.27 -0.50
N LEU A 261 14.08 2.50 -0.91
CA LEU A 261 12.89 2.10 -0.15
C LEU A 261 12.59 0.62 -0.33
N ILE A 262 12.75 0.12 -1.56
CA ILE A 262 12.51 -1.28 -1.92
C ILE A 262 13.41 -2.20 -1.10
N ASN A 263 14.64 -1.80 -0.87
CA ASN A 263 15.59 -2.53 -0.01
C ASN A 263 15.15 -2.59 1.46
N GLU A 264 14.26 -1.69 1.90
CA GLU A 264 13.65 -1.68 3.24
C GLU A 264 12.26 -2.34 3.26
N GLY A 265 11.82 -2.92 2.14
CA GLY A 265 10.56 -3.67 2.04
C GLY A 265 9.32 -2.86 1.67
N GLY A 266 9.46 -1.60 1.25
CA GLY A 266 8.34 -0.75 0.82
C GLY A 266 8.65 0.05 -0.44
N ALA A 267 7.66 0.79 -0.98
CA ALA A 267 7.86 1.69 -2.11
C ALA A 267 6.99 2.96 -1.97
N ILE A 268 6.47 3.49 -3.08
CA ILE A 268 5.82 4.82 -3.10
C ILE A 268 4.49 4.84 -2.33
N HIS A 269 3.69 3.78 -2.43
CA HIS A 269 2.42 3.69 -1.69
C HIS A 269 2.65 3.72 -0.17
N CYS A 270 3.63 2.95 0.31
CA CYS A 270 3.93 2.82 1.74
C CYS A 270 4.39 4.14 2.39
N ILE A 271 5.12 4.99 1.66
CA ILE A 271 5.62 6.28 2.17
C ILE A 271 4.63 7.44 2.00
N THR A 272 3.45 7.18 1.44
CA THR A 272 2.44 8.21 1.13
C THR A 272 1.08 7.86 1.73
N TRP A 273 0.31 8.89 2.06
CA TRP A 273 -1.05 8.73 2.55
C TRP A 273 -1.97 9.76 1.92
N ASN A 274 -3.15 9.33 1.46
CA ASN A 274 -4.13 10.18 0.78
C ASN A 274 -5.18 10.68 1.78
N LEU A 275 -5.32 12.00 1.89
CA LEU A 275 -6.43 12.64 2.56
C LEU A 275 -7.47 13.09 1.52
N PHE A 276 -8.68 12.59 1.65
CA PHE A 276 -9.84 13.01 0.86
C PHE A 276 -10.78 13.85 1.72
N GLN A 277 -11.03 15.09 1.31
CA GLN A 277 -11.95 16.01 1.98
C GLN A 277 -13.11 16.39 1.07
N GLN A 278 -14.30 16.58 1.66
CA GLN A 278 -15.51 17.01 0.94
C GLN A 278 -15.42 18.45 0.46
#